data_4c2a71acdf9e7fe89e8da2e559cac4fe
#
_entry.id   4c2a71acdf9e7fe89e8da2e559cac4fe
#
_cell.length_a   1.000
_cell.length_b   1.000
_cell.length_c   1.000
_cell.angle_alpha   90.00
_cell.angle_beta   90.00
_cell.angle_gamma   90.00
#
_symmetry.space_group_name_H-M   'P 1'
#
loop_
_entity.id
_entity.type
_entity.pdbx_description
1 polymer ?
#
loop_
_entity_poly.entity_id
_entity_poly.type
_entity_poly.pdbx_seq_one_letter_code
_entity_poly.pdbx_strand_id
1 'polypeptide(L)'
;VYETEGGHIKEYDDTVDAKRIHERHSSGSGYEIHNDGTKVTRVKKDNYTIITEDDYLHIQGTGRQTIDEGLRVRVNADGIAGNNYNIEVGQGSNVNVEVNGGNINLTTLGTGEDAGEININASRDLNMQVNRNMNVNIIGAAVEEVGQTKKELVVGTNTKTGSRIDLN
;
A
#
# COMPACT_ATOMS: atom_id res chain seq x y z
N VAL A 1 -36.72 17.73 13.40
CA VAL A 1 -36.71 16.62 12.40
C VAL A 1 -37.53 17.03 11.20
N TYR A 2 -37.00 16.84 10.04
CA TYR A 2 -37.70 16.95 8.75
C TYR A 2 -37.67 15.58 8.05
N GLU A 3 -38.84 15.05 7.73
CA GLU A 3 -39.02 13.78 7.03
C GLU A 3 -39.85 13.98 5.78
N THR A 4 -39.44 13.39 4.66
CA THR A 4 -40.17 13.43 3.40
C THR A 4 -41.06 12.20 3.24
N GLU A 5 -42.07 12.26 2.39
CA GLU A 5 -42.92 11.09 2.04
C GLU A 5 -42.10 9.92 1.49
N GLY A 6 -40.93 10.19 0.87
CA GLY A 6 -39.99 9.19 0.38
C GLY A 6 -39.10 8.58 1.46
N GLY A 7 -39.25 8.96 2.75
CA GLY A 7 -38.50 8.42 3.90
C GLY A 7 -37.08 8.99 4.03
N HIS A 8 -36.79 10.16 3.43
CA HIS A 8 -35.54 10.88 3.69
C HIS A 8 -35.67 11.69 4.97
N ILE A 9 -34.61 11.68 5.80
CA ILE A 9 -34.61 12.33 7.10
C ILE A 9 -33.47 13.35 7.16
N LYS A 10 -33.78 14.52 7.73
CA LYS A 10 -32.80 15.51 8.20
C LYS A 10 -33.16 15.95 9.61
N GLU A 11 -32.25 15.74 10.55
CA GLU A 11 -32.49 15.96 11.97
C GLU A 11 -31.36 16.79 12.56
N TYR A 12 -31.75 17.78 13.37
CA TYR A 12 -30.91 18.49 14.31
C TYR A 12 -31.53 18.28 15.67
N ASP A 13 -30.81 17.62 16.57
CA ASP A 13 -31.24 17.35 17.94
C ASP A 13 -30.33 18.13 18.90
N ASP A 14 -30.92 19.05 19.66
CA ASP A 14 -30.22 19.88 20.63
C ASP A 14 -30.44 19.41 22.08
N THR A 15 -30.99 18.20 22.28
CA THR A 15 -31.18 17.61 23.61
C THR A 15 -29.86 17.60 24.37
N VAL A 16 -29.90 18.08 25.60
CA VAL A 16 -28.71 18.13 26.48
C VAL A 16 -28.13 16.71 26.62
N ASP A 17 -26.82 16.60 26.43
CA ASP A 17 -26.05 15.35 26.47
C ASP A 17 -26.40 14.30 25.39
N ALA A 18 -27.26 14.65 24.42
CA ALA A 18 -27.65 13.78 23.30
C ALA A 18 -27.69 14.50 21.95
N LYS A 19 -26.96 15.60 21.82
CA LYS A 19 -26.93 16.40 20.59
C LYS A 19 -26.51 15.55 19.39
N ARG A 20 -27.23 15.73 18.27
CA ARG A 20 -26.99 14.95 17.06
C ARG A 20 -27.33 15.74 15.80
N ILE A 21 -26.50 15.59 14.78
CA ILE A 21 -26.85 15.91 13.39
C ILE A 21 -26.99 14.59 12.64
N HIS A 22 -28.13 14.39 11.98
CA HIS A 22 -28.38 13.16 11.22
C HIS A 22 -29.02 13.50 9.87
N GLU A 23 -28.43 12.97 8.79
CA GLU A 23 -28.98 13.05 7.46
C GLU A 23 -28.96 11.68 6.80
N ARG A 24 -30.12 11.19 6.35
CA ARG A 24 -30.29 9.85 5.84
C ARG A 24 -31.18 9.81 4.60
N HIS A 25 -30.69 9.16 3.55
CA HIS A 25 -31.48 8.73 2.42
C HIS A 25 -32.36 7.52 2.78
N SER A 26 -33.51 7.33 2.15
CA SER A 26 -34.44 6.20 2.39
C SER A 26 -33.78 4.83 2.19
N SER A 27 -32.74 4.70 1.36
CA SER A 27 -31.94 3.48 1.21
C SER A 27 -31.06 3.13 2.42
N GLY A 28 -30.93 4.05 3.39
CA GLY A 28 -30.08 3.93 4.57
C GLY A 28 -28.66 4.46 4.41
N SER A 29 -28.32 5.06 3.27
CA SER A 29 -27.08 5.86 3.12
C SER A 29 -27.25 7.21 3.80
N GLY A 30 -26.22 7.72 4.45
CA GLY A 30 -26.28 8.99 5.16
C GLY A 30 -25.06 9.22 6.05
N TYR A 31 -25.16 10.22 6.91
CA TYR A 31 -24.16 10.48 7.93
C TYR A 31 -24.79 10.92 9.25
N GLU A 32 -24.05 10.71 10.32
CA GLU A 32 -24.39 11.18 11.68
C GLU A 32 -23.17 11.87 12.29
N ILE A 33 -23.40 12.92 13.09
CA ILE A 33 -22.44 13.51 14.00
C ILE A 33 -23.02 13.44 15.38
N HIS A 34 -22.34 12.72 16.27
CA HIS A 34 -22.77 12.47 17.63
C HIS A 34 -22.37 13.60 18.59
N ASN A 35 -22.90 13.59 19.81
CA ASN A 35 -22.63 14.60 20.83
C ASN A 35 -21.13 14.77 21.19
N ASP A 36 -20.34 13.72 21.08
CA ASP A 36 -18.89 13.70 21.31
C ASP A 36 -18.06 14.16 20.09
N GLY A 37 -18.72 14.57 18.99
CA GLY A 37 -18.10 14.98 17.75
C GLY A 37 -17.76 13.84 16.79
N THR A 38 -17.99 12.56 17.16
CA THR A 38 -17.79 11.42 16.28
C THR A 38 -18.66 11.53 15.04
N LYS A 39 -18.05 11.48 13.84
CA LYS A 39 -18.78 11.43 12.57
C LYS A 39 -18.77 10.02 12.00
N VAL A 40 -19.94 9.50 11.69
CA VAL A 40 -20.14 8.23 10.99
C VAL A 40 -20.75 8.48 9.63
N THR A 41 -20.13 8.00 8.56
CA THR A 41 -20.69 8.02 7.21
C THR A 41 -20.97 6.58 6.77
N ARG A 42 -22.19 6.31 6.31
CA ARG A 42 -22.63 5.01 5.81
C ARG A 42 -23.07 5.13 4.37
N VAL A 43 -22.48 4.29 3.51
CA VAL A 43 -22.87 4.16 2.10
C VAL A 43 -23.34 2.73 1.87
N LYS A 44 -24.56 2.54 1.36
CA LYS A 44 -25.20 1.23 1.18
C LYS A 44 -24.87 0.56 -0.15
N LYS A 45 -24.38 1.31 -1.11
CA LYS A 45 -23.92 0.83 -2.42
C LYS A 45 -22.56 1.43 -2.71
N ASP A 46 -22.39 2.00 -3.87
CA ASP A 46 -21.13 2.55 -4.34
C ASP A 46 -20.91 3.96 -3.78
N ASN A 47 -19.66 4.27 -3.48
CA ASN A 47 -19.21 5.61 -3.11
C ASN A 47 -18.20 6.10 -4.15
N TYR A 48 -18.50 7.23 -4.79
CA TYR A 48 -17.62 7.88 -5.76
C TYR A 48 -17.17 9.22 -5.20
N THR A 49 -15.86 9.41 -5.06
CA THR A 49 -15.25 10.71 -4.77
C THR A 49 -14.44 11.12 -5.99
N ILE A 50 -14.77 12.25 -6.59
CA ILE A 50 -14.08 12.81 -7.74
C ILE A 50 -13.50 14.15 -7.32
N ILE A 51 -12.19 14.27 -7.36
CA ILE A 51 -11.44 15.48 -6.98
C ILE A 51 -10.64 15.90 -8.21
N THR A 52 -10.88 17.12 -8.70
CA THR A 52 -10.28 17.63 -9.94
C THR A 52 -8.96 18.33 -9.72
N GLU A 53 -8.63 18.63 -8.48
CA GLU A 53 -7.37 19.26 -8.07
C GLU A 53 -6.73 18.41 -6.96
N ASP A 54 -6.46 18.99 -5.78
CA ASP A 54 -5.75 18.31 -4.70
C ASP A 54 -6.71 17.70 -3.66
N ASP A 55 -6.32 16.55 -3.10
CA ASP A 55 -6.95 15.94 -1.92
C ASP A 55 -5.95 15.83 -0.77
N TYR A 56 -6.29 16.35 0.39
CA TYR A 56 -5.45 16.32 1.59
C TYR A 56 -6.18 15.59 2.72
N LEU A 57 -5.65 14.43 3.11
CA LEU A 57 -6.12 13.69 4.29
C LEU A 57 -5.08 13.75 5.40
N HIS A 58 -5.43 14.38 6.52
CA HIS A 58 -4.60 14.44 7.73
C HIS A 58 -5.30 13.75 8.90
N ILE A 59 -4.68 12.71 9.47
CA ILE A 59 -5.18 11.96 10.62
C ILE A 59 -4.15 12.06 11.74
N GLN A 60 -4.49 12.77 12.83
CA GLN A 60 -3.61 12.87 14.00
C GLN A 60 -3.52 11.57 14.81
N GLY A 61 -4.52 10.73 14.73
CA GLY A 61 -4.59 9.44 15.40
C GLY A 61 -4.24 8.28 14.48
N THR A 62 -4.87 7.13 14.71
CA THR A 62 -4.66 5.91 13.91
C THR A 62 -5.62 5.87 12.73
N GLY A 63 -5.09 5.80 11.51
CA GLY A 63 -5.86 5.45 10.30
C GLY A 63 -5.96 3.94 10.13
N ARG A 64 -7.17 3.43 9.80
CA ARG A 64 -7.40 2.02 9.45
C ARG A 64 -8.22 1.93 8.20
N GLN A 65 -7.82 1.06 7.28
CA GLN A 65 -8.57 0.74 6.06
C GLN A 65 -8.70 -0.78 5.96
N THR A 66 -9.93 -1.27 5.82
CA THR A 66 -10.24 -2.68 5.57
C THR A 66 -11.01 -2.78 4.26
N ILE A 67 -10.58 -3.66 3.36
CA ILE A 67 -11.19 -3.89 2.06
C ILE A 67 -11.32 -5.40 1.89
N ASP A 68 -12.56 -5.90 1.83
CA ASP A 68 -12.84 -7.34 1.85
C ASP A 68 -12.52 -8.03 0.52
N GLU A 69 -12.59 -7.32 -0.60
CA GLU A 69 -12.34 -7.92 -1.93
C GLU A 69 -11.01 -7.48 -2.52
N GLY A 70 -10.87 -6.24 -3.00
CA GLY A 70 -9.64 -5.82 -3.66
C GLY A 70 -9.39 -4.32 -3.61
N LEU A 71 -8.13 -3.92 -3.59
CA LEU A 71 -7.67 -2.55 -3.69
C LEU A 71 -6.79 -2.40 -4.93
N ARG A 72 -7.11 -1.41 -5.77
CA ARG A 72 -6.26 -0.98 -6.87
C ARG A 72 -5.88 0.49 -6.69
N VAL A 73 -4.59 0.75 -6.56
CA VAL A 73 -4.02 2.11 -6.59
C VAL A 73 -3.34 2.30 -7.94
N ARG A 74 -3.66 3.38 -8.64
CA ARG A 74 -3.02 3.76 -9.89
C ARG A 74 -2.59 5.22 -9.80
N VAL A 75 -1.29 5.46 -9.92
CA VAL A 75 -0.70 6.80 -9.93
C VAL A 75 -0.24 7.10 -11.34
N ASN A 76 -0.34 8.36 -11.76
CA ASN A 76 0.14 8.85 -13.06
C ASN A 76 -0.45 8.08 -14.25
N ALA A 77 -1.78 7.95 -14.30
CA ALA A 77 -2.48 7.22 -15.37
C ALA A 77 -2.18 7.77 -16.77
N ASP A 78 -1.87 9.06 -16.88
CA ASP A 78 -1.63 9.77 -18.14
C ASP A 78 -0.16 9.78 -18.57
N GLY A 79 0.74 9.18 -17.78
CA GLY A 79 2.15 9.01 -18.14
C GLY A 79 3.01 10.29 -18.07
N ILE A 80 2.58 11.30 -17.30
CA ILE A 80 3.35 12.53 -17.10
C ILE A 80 4.55 12.24 -16.20
N ALA A 81 5.76 12.57 -16.64
CA ALA A 81 6.99 12.34 -15.87
C ALA A 81 7.00 13.11 -14.54
N GLY A 82 7.57 12.51 -13.49
CA GLY A 82 7.78 13.13 -12.18
C GLY A 82 6.68 12.85 -11.13
N ASN A 83 5.58 12.21 -11.50
CA ASN A 83 4.53 11.81 -10.54
C ASN A 83 4.86 10.46 -9.89
N ASN A 84 4.87 10.40 -8.57
CA ASN A 84 5.32 9.24 -7.80
C ASN A 84 4.26 8.77 -6.80
N TYR A 85 4.34 7.50 -6.43
CA TYR A 85 3.69 6.96 -5.24
C TYR A 85 4.75 6.77 -4.15
N ASN A 86 4.73 7.61 -3.13
CA ASN A 86 5.69 7.59 -2.03
C ASN A 86 5.06 6.98 -0.78
N ILE A 87 5.80 6.09 -0.11
CA ILE A 87 5.49 5.60 1.24
C ILE A 87 6.65 6.01 2.14
N GLU A 88 6.40 6.92 3.06
CA GLU A 88 7.37 7.37 4.04
C GLU A 88 6.91 7.00 5.44
N VAL A 89 7.81 6.37 6.21
CA VAL A 89 7.54 5.93 7.58
C VAL A 89 8.61 6.51 8.49
N GLY A 90 8.17 7.24 9.51
CA GLY A 90 9.07 7.94 10.43
C GLY A 90 9.93 7.01 11.27
N GLN A 91 10.92 7.59 11.95
CA GLN A 91 11.87 6.90 12.80
C GLN A 91 11.17 6.02 13.86
N GLY A 92 11.66 4.80 14.04
CA GLY A 92 11.16 3.85 15.03
C GLY A 92 9.89 3.08 14.59
N SER A 93 9.44 3.29 13.35
CA SER A 93 8.27 2.64 12.79
C SER A 93 8.63 1.73 11.61
N ASN A 94 7.72 0.83 11.19
CA ASN A 94 7.98 -0.17 10.18
C ASN A 94 6.94 -0.13 9.05
N VAL A 95 7.33 -0.58 7.87
CA VAL A 95 6.41 -1.02 6.81
C VAL A 95 6.38 -2.55 6.81
N ASN A 96 5.22 -3.13 7.13
CA ASN A 96 5.02 -4.57 7.09
C ASN A 96 4.15 -4.93 5.87
N VAL A 97 4.63 -5.87 5.05
CA VAL A 97 3.87 -6.44 3.93
C VAL A 97 3.77 -7.93 4.15
N GLU A 98 2.56 -8.43 4.39
CA GLU A 98 2.27 -9.84 4.61
C GLU A 98 1.25 -10.33 3.59
N VAL A 99 1.53 -11.46 2.94
CA VAL A 99 0.65 -12.10 1.96
C VAL A 99 0.45 -13.55 2.34
N ASN A 100 -0.75 -13.89 2.78
CA ASN A 100 -1.13 -15.26 3.15
C ASN A 100 -1.66 -16.01 1.93
N GLY A 101 -0.87 -16.97 1.41
CA GLY A 101 -1.26 -17.86 0.32
C GLY A 101 -1.22 -17.27 -1.09
N GLY A 102 -0.64 -16.07 -1.26
CA GLY A 102 -0.48 -15.40 -2.55
C GLY A 102 0.97 -15.06 -2.87
N ASN A 103 1.18 -14.14 -3.81
CA ASN A 103 2.49 -13.67 -4.25
C ASN A 103 2.68 -12.18 -3.99
N ILE A 104 3.92 -11.77 -3.79
CA ILE A 104 4.36 -10.39 -3.90
C ILE A 104 5.13 -10.27 -5.21
N ASN A 105 4.62 -9.47 -6.16
CA ASN A 105 5.26 -9.23 -7.44
C ASN A 105 5.78 -7.78 -7.49
N LEU A 106 7.08 -7.62 -7.70
CA LEU A 106 7.73 -6.33 -7.95
C LEU A 106 8.26 -6.36 -9.37
N THR A 107 7.76 -5.49 -10.23
CA THR A 107 8.12 -5.48 -11.65
C THR A 107 8.31 -4.05 -12.12
N THR A 108 9.42 -3.77 -12.76
CA THR A 108 9.62 -2.56 -13.57
C THR A 108 9.49 -2.93 -15.04
N LEU A 109 8.81 -2.08 -15.80
CA LEU A 109 8.59 -2.26 -17.23
C LEU A 109 9.22 -1.08 -17.95
N GLY A 110 9.67 -1.33 -19.17
CA GLY A 110 10.32 -0.34 -20.03
C GLY A 110 11.40 -0.98 -20.88
N THR A 111 11.87 -0.28 -21.89
CA THR A 111 12.94 -0.75 -22.81
C THR A 111 13.92 0.38 -23.08
N GLY A 112 15.19 0.03 -23.25
CA GLY A 112 16.25 1.01 -23.54
C GLY A 112 16.49 1.95 -22.35
N GLU A 113 16.63 3.24 -22.63
CA GLU A 113 16.90 4.28 -21.63
C GLU A 113 15.73 4.53 -20.67
N ASP A 114 14.50 4.12 -21.05
CA ASP A 114 13.29 4.22 -20.22
C ASP A 114 13.06 2.99 -19.32
N ALA A 115 13.99 2.04 -19.29
CA ALA A 115 13.91 0.86 -18.43
C ALA A 115 14.05 1.26 -16.96
N GLY A 116 13.12 0.79 -16.13
CA GLY A 116 13.14 1.06 -14.69
C GLY A 116 14.03 0.09 -13.90
N GLU A 117 14.40 0.48 -12.70
CA GLU A 117 15.23 -0.27 -11.77
C GLU A 117 14.48 -0.62 -10.50
N ILE A 118 14.91 -1.70 -9.83
CA ILE A 118 14.52 -2.01 -8.44
C ILE A 118 15.76 -1.84 -7.57
N ASN A 119 15.78 -0.81 -6.73
CA ASN A 119 16.86 -0.51 -5.81
C ASN A 119 16.48 -0.89 -4.38
N ILE A 120 17.31 -1.72 -3.71
CA ILE A 120 17.12 -2.14 -2.32
C ILE A 120 18.37 -1.72 -1.52
N ASN A 121 18.20 -0.74 -0.64
CA ASN A 121 19.27 -0.23 0.22
C ASN A 121 18.93 -0.48 1.68
N ALA A 122 19.79 -1.19 2.40
CA ALA A 122 19.68 -1.42 3.83
C ALA A 122 20.90 -0.81 4.55
N SER A 123 20.67 0.09 5.50
CA SER A 123 21.75 0.74 6.26
C SER A 123 22.46 -0.20 7.26
N ARG A 124 21.84 -1.34 7.58
CA ARG A 124 22.43 -2.38 8.46
C ARG A 124 22.39 -3.74 7.80
N ASP A 125 21.26 -4.42 7.88
CA ASP A 125 21.16 -5.82 7.51
C ASP A 125 20.05 -6.01 6.47
N LEU A 126 20.32 -6.79 5.42
CA LEU A 126 19.33 -7.35 4.52
C LEU A 126 19.25 -8.86 4.76
N ASN A 127 18.14 -9.34 5.33
CA ASN A 127 17.91 -10.74 5.60
C ASN A 127 16.94 -11.32 4.59
N MET A 128 17.34 -12.40 3.90
CA MET A 128 16.48 -13.14 2.95
C MET A 128 16.41 -14.59 3.38
N GLN A 129 15.20 -15.10 3.63
CA GLN A 129 14.97 -16.51 3.90
C GLN A 129 14.04 -17.10 2.84
N VAL A 130 14.47 -18.18 2.20
CA VAL A 130 13.72 -18.88 1.16
C VAL A 130 13.63 -20.36 1.52
N ASN A 131 12.41 -20.86 1.80
CA ASN A 131 12.22 -22.22 2.31
C ASN A 131 12.29 -23.31 1.23
N ARG A 132 12.21 -22.94 -0.07
CA ARG A 132 12.26 -23.92 -1.17
C ARG A 132 13.35 -23.54 -2.18
N ASN A 133 13.02 -22.74 -3.18
CA ASN A 133 13.92 -22.44 -4.28
C ASN A 133 14.10 -20.94 -4.44
N MET A 134 15.33 -20.49 -4.53
CA MET A 134 15.70 -19.16 -4.99
C MET A 134 16.25 -19.26 -6.41
N ASN A 135 15.56 -18.63 -7.37
CA ASN A 135 16.01 -18.57 -8.75
C ASN A 135 16.46 -17.15 -9.08
N VAL A 136 17.68 -17.00 -9.55
CA VAL A 136 18.22 -15.73 -10.01
C VAL A 136 18.64 -15.90 -11.48
N ASN A 137 18.04 -15.13 -12.38
CA ASN A 137 18.39 -15.12 -13.78
C ASN A 137 18.85 -13.72 -14.19
N ILE A 138 20.09 -13.59 -14.62
CA ILE A 138 20.74 -12.32 -15.01
C ILE A 138 21.25 -12.49 -16.43
N ILE A 139 20.65 -11.72 -17.36
CA ILE A 139 21.07 -11.77 -18.78
C ILE A 139 22.35 -10.96 -19.01
N GLY A 140 22.55 -9.91 -18.25
CA GLY A 140 23.76 -9.09 -18.28
C GLY A 140 24.83 -9.54 -17.31
N ALA A 141 25.53 -8.62 -16.68
CA ALA A 141 26.56 -8.89 -15.69
C ALA A 141 25.97 -8.95 -14.28
N ALA A 142 26.43 -9.89 -13.45
CA ALA A 142 26.25 -9.88 -12.02
C ALA A 142 27.55 -9.46 -11.34
N VAL A 143 27.48 -8.46 -10.48
CA VAL A 143 28.63 -8.03 -9.65
C VAL A 143 28.27 -8.24 -8.19
N GLU A 144 29.16 -8.91 -7.49
CA GLU A 144 29.07 -9.09 -6.02
C GLU A 144 30.36 -8.55 -5.42
N GLU A 145 30.24 -7.51 -4.59
CA GLU A 145 31.36 -6.94 -3.83
C GLU A 145 31.11 -7.13 -2.34
N VAL A 146 32.05 -7.78 -1.66
CA VAL A 146 31.99 -8.07 -0.23
C VAL A 146 33.20 -7.47 0.47
N GLY A 147 32.98 -6.39 1.23
CA GLY A 147 34.05 -5.62 1.86
C GLY A 147 34.82 -6.35 2.97
N GLN A 148 34.30 -7.44 3.55
CA GLN A 148 34.97 -8.18 4.62
C GLN A 148 34.97 -9.68 4.38
N THR A 149 33.89 -10.37 4.74
CA THR A 149 33.84 -11.83 4.70
C THR A 149 32.61 -12.33 3.97
N LYS A 150 32.80 -13.18 2.97
CA LYS A 150 31.76 -14.00 2.36
C LYS A 150 31.83 -15.41 2.94
N LYS A 151 30.73 -15.89 3.53
CA LYS A 151 30.59 -17.28 3.95
C LYS A 151 29.49 -17.95 3.14
N GLU A 152 29.85 -19.02 2.45
CA GLU A 152 28.92 -19.88 1.73
C GLU A 152 28.95 -21.28 2.40
N LEU A 153 27.77 -21.76 2.81
CA LEU A 153 27.58 -23.10 3.33
C LEU A 153 26.58 -23.84 2.44
N VAL A 154 27.04 -24.84 1.72
CA VAL A 154 26.22 -25.68 0.86
C VAL A 154 26.14 -27.08 1.44
N VAL A 155 24.91 -27.53 1.78
CA VAL A 155 24.65 -28.91 2.15
C VAL A 155 24.10 -29.60 0.90
N GLY A 156 24.95 -30.33 0.19
CA GLY A 156 24.63 -30.93 -1.10
C GLY A 156 25.63 -30.55 -2.18
N THR A 157 25.16 -30.47 -3.43
CA THR A 157 26.03 -30.19 -4.57
C THR A 157 26.08 -28.71 -4.92
N ASN A 158 27.28 -28.15 -5.01
CA ASN A 158 27.51 -26.81 -5.58
C ASN A 158 28.18 -27.01 -6.96
N THR A 159 27.45 -26.65 -8.01
CA THR A 159 27.96 -26.75 -9.39
C THR A 159 28.12 -25.36 -9.99
N LYS A 160 29.33 -25.01 -10.43
CA LYS A 160 29.65 -23.80 -11.18
C LYS A 160 30.07 -24.20 -12.58
N THR A 161 29.38 -23.69 -13.61
CA THR A 161 29.69 -23.95 -15.01
C THR A 161 29.88 -22.63 -15.72
N GLY A 162 30.98 -22.47 -16.43
CA GLY A 162 31.31 -21.25 -17.17
C GLY A 162 32.43 -21.49 -18.16
N SER A 163 32.60 -20.61 -19.14
CA SER A 163 33.70 -20.65 -20.12
C SER A 163 35.05 -20.38 -19.45
N ARG A 164 35.05 -19.64 -18.36
CA ARG A 164 36.23 -19.37 -17.50
C ARG A 164 35.79 -19.22 -16.07
N ILE A 165 36.42 -19.92 -15.15
CA ILE A 165 36.22 -19.83 -13.71
C ILE A 165 37.58 -19.52 -13.10
N ASP A 166 37.77 -18.27 -12.62
CA ASP A 166 38.96 -17.86 -11.89
C ASP A 166 38.64 -17.94 -10.38
N LEU A 167 39.31 -18.84 -9.70
CA LEU A 167 39.24 -19.00 -8.24
C LEU A 167 40.57 -18.50 -7.66
N ASN A 168 40.55 -17.29 -7.09
CA ASN A 168 41.66 -16.72 -6.34
C ASN A 168 41.48 -16.95 -4.85
#